data_2813ac7ce8f0186e0c796f4056fcf6b6
#
_entry.id   2813ac7ce8f0186e0c796f4056fcf6b6
#
_cell.length_a   1.000
_cell.length_b   1.000
_cell.length_c   1.000
_cell.angle_alpha   90.00
_cell.angle_beta   90.00
_cell.angle_gamma   90.00
#
_symmetry.space_group_name_H-M   'P 1'
#
loop_
_entity.id
_entity.type
_entity.pdbx_description
1 polymer ?
#
loop_
_entity_poly.entity_id
_entity_poly.type
_entity_poly.pdbx_seq_one_letter_code
_entity_poly.pdbx_strand_id
1 'polypeptide(L)' 'MKENDYTGVCERTEQKEERVRLRNVKTGQIGLSFGCTMEGGTIQVELENGELDSWSPEDCEEA' A
#
# COMPACT_ATOMS: atom_id res chain seq x y z
N MET A 1 9.19 -2.71 0.23
CA MET A 1 8.95 -3.88 -0.67
C MET A 1 9.72 -3.70 -1.97
N LYS A 2 9.93 -4.78 -2.67
CA LYS A 2 10.62 -4.75 -3.97
C LYS A 2 9.67 -4.23 -5.05
N GLU A 3 10.24 -3.78 -6.16
CA GLU A 3 9.46 -3.25 -7.28
C GLU A 3 8.40 -4.23 -7.79
N ASN A 4 8.73 -5.51 -7.89
CA ASN A 4 7.77 -6.52 -8.32
C ASN A 4 6.60 -6.67 -7.34
N ASP A 5 6.88 -6.57 -6.04
CA ASP A 5 5.85 -6.64 -5.02
C ASP A 5 4.94 -5.42 -5.07
N TYR A 6 5.53 -4.25 -5.31
CA TYR A 6 4.77 -3.01 -5.49
C TYR A 6 3.82 -3.12 -6.68
N THR A 7 4.34 -3.59 -7.82
CA THR A 7 3.53 -3.77 -9.02
C THR A 7 2.39 -4.75 -8.77
N GLY A 8 2.67 -5.87 -8.08
CA GLY A 8 1.67 -6.87 -7.76
C GLY A 8 0.57 -6.33 -6.85
N VAL A 9 0.94 -5.55 -5.84
CA VAL A 9 -0.03 -4.92 -4.94
C VAL A 9 -0.91 -3.95 -5.71
N CYS A 10 -0.31 -3.13 -6.58
CA CYS A 10 -1.06 -2.16 -7.39
C CYS A 10 -2.03 -2.85 -8.34
N GLU A 11 -1.60 -3.92 -8.99
CA GLU A 11 -2.49 -4.69 -9.89
C GLU A 11 -3.67 -5.27 -9.13
N ARG A 12 -3.41 -5.89 -7.99
CA ARG A 12 -4.49 -6.48 -7.18
C ARG A 12 -5.47 -5.40 -6.70
N THR A 13 -4.94 -4.25 -6.33
CA THR A 13 -5.77 -3.16 -5.81
C THR A 13 -6.61 -2.53 -6.90
N GLU A 14 -6.02 -2.21 -8.04
CA GLU A 14 -6.70 -1.46 -9.10
C GLU A 14 -7.48 -2.34 -10.07
N GLN A 15 -6.95 -3.48 -10.45
CA GLN A 15 -7.58 -4.35 -11.45
C GLN A 15 -8.51 -5.39 -10.85
N LYS A 16 -8.18 -5.91 -9.69
CA LYS A 16 -8.97 -6.94 -9.02
C LYS A 16 -9.80 -6.42 -7.87
N GLU A 17 -9.70 -5.12 -7.58
CA GLU A 17 -10.40 -4.47 -6.49
C GLU A 17 -10.14 -5.12 -5.12
N GLU A 18 -8.96 -5.71 -4.95
CA GLU A 18 -8.54 -6.28 -3.69
C GLU A 18 -7.89 -5.21 -2.81
N ARG A 19 -8.24 -5.22 -1.54
CA ARG A 19 -7.58 -4.33 -0.58
C ARG A 19 -6.50 -5.14 0.11
N VAL A 20 -5.24 -4.86 -0.25
CA VAL A 20 -4.09 -5.58 0.26
C VAL A 20 -3.70 -5.03 1.62
N ARG A 21 -3.54 -5.92 2.59
CA ARG A 21 -3.10 -5.53 3.94
C ARG A 21 -1.60 -5.29 3.92
N LEU A 22 -1.22 -4.08 4.34
CA LEU A 22 0.17 -3.65 4.36
C LEU A 22 0.56 -3.21 5.76
N ARG A 23 1.84 -3.35 6.08
CA ARG A 23 2.40 -2.86 7.33
C ARG A 23 3.48 -1.84 7.03
N ASN A 24 3.42 -0.69 7.70
CA ASN A 24 4.47 0.30 7.63
C ASN A 24 5.63 -0.15 8.53
N VAL A 25 6.81 -0.36 7.94
CA VAL A 25 7.96 -0.89 8.69
C VAL A 25 8.58 0.13 9.64
N LYS A 26 8.30 1.42 9.43
CA LYS A 26 8.82 2.48 10.30
C LYS A 26 7.95 2.70 11.52
N THR A 27 6.63 2.60 11.38
CA THR A 27 5.69 2.91 12.44
C THR A 27 4.98 1.69 13.02
N GLY A 28 4.98 0.58 12.29
CA GLY A 28 4.24 -0.61 12.67
C GLY A 28 2.75 -0.53 12.39
N GLN A 29 2.28 0.55 11.79
CA GLN A 29 0.86 0.70 11.47
C GLN A 29 0.43 -0.26 10.37
N ILE A 30 -0.82 -0.70 10.43
CA ILE A 30 -1.43 -1.53 9.41
C ILE A 30 -2.40 -0.67 8.60
N GLY A 31 -2.38 -0.83 7.30
CA GLY A 31 -3.30 -0.15 6.40
C GLY A 31 -3.75 -1.08 5.29
N LEU A 32 -4.87 -0.75 4.67
CA LEU A 32 -5.39 -1.48 3.52
C LEU A 32 -5.22 -0.62 2.28
N SER A 33 -4.65 -1.18 1.22
CA SER A 33 -4.44 -0.45 -0.02
C SER A 33 -5.77 -0.10 -0.68
N PHE A 34 -5.86 1.09 -1.27
CA PHE A 34 -7.04 1.45 -2.05
C PHE A 34 -6.66 2.11 -3.39
N GLY A 35 -5.40 2.31 -3.65
CA GLY A 35 -4.93 2.83 -4.92
C GLY A 35 -3.42 2.99 -4.92
N CYS A 36 -2.88 3.28 -6.09
CA CYS A 36 -1.46 3.55 -6.25
C CYS A 36 -1.30 4.83 -7.03
N THR A 37 -0.29 5.62 -6.66
CA THR A 37 0.05 6.84 -7.38
C THR A 37 1.24 6.53 -8.30
N MET A 38 0.97 6.38 -9.57
CA MET A 38 2.01 6.00 -10.54
C MET A 38 3.12 7.04 -10.62
N GLU A 39 2.78 8.30 -10.61
CA GLU A 39 3.76 9.39 -10.69
C GLU A 39 4.61 9.51 -9.43
N GLY A 40 4.00 9.34 -8.28
CA GLY A 40 4.71 9.44 -7.01
C GLY A 40 5.35 8.14 -6.55
N GLY A 41 4.96 7.02 -7.15
CA GLY A 41 5.47 5.71 -6.74
C GLY A 41 5.06 5.33 -5.34
N THR A 42 3.88 5.78 -4.89
CA THR A 42 3.39 5.50 -3.54
C THR A 42 2.13 4.64 -3.59
N ILE A 43 1.83 3.99 -2.47
CA ILE A 43 0.59 3.24 -2.29
C ILE A 43 -0.29 4.04 -1.35
N GLN A 44 -1.54 4.27 -1.74
CA GLN A 44 -2.51 4.92 -0.89
C GLN A 44 -3.17 3.88 -0.01
N VAL A 45 -3.21 4.14 1.28
CA VAL A 45 -3.73 3.21 2.27
C VAL A 45 -4.74 3.87 3.17
N GLU A 46 -5.67 3.05 3.69
CA GLU A 46 -6.59 3.45 4.73
C GLU A 46 -6.14 2.78 6.02
N LEU A 47 -5.88 3.58 7.05
CA LEU A 47 -5.44 3.09 8.34
C LEU A 47 -6.61 2.54 9.14
N GLU A 48 -6.33 1.81 10.22
CA GLU A 48 -7.36 1.21 11.06
C GLU A 48 -8.32 2.23 11.67
N ASN A 49 -7.85 3.45 11.91
CA ASN A 49 -8.68 4.53 12.47
C ASN A 49 -9.50 5.26 11.39
N GLY A 50 -9.43 4.82 10.15
CA GLY A 50 -10.15 5.45 9.03
C GLY A 50 -9.40 6.56 8.35
N GLU A 51 -8.22 6.94 8.83
CA GLU A 51 -7.42 7.96 8.18
C GLU A 51 -6.78 7.43 6.90
N LEU A 52 -6.58 8.32 5.93
CA LEU A 52 -5.93 7.98 4.68
C LEU A 52 -4.47 8.43 4.72
N ASP A 53 -3.58 7.63 4.15
CA ASP A 53 -2.17 7.95 4.10
C ASP A 53 -1.57 7.44 2.79
N SER A 54 -0.37 7.89 2.48
CA SER A 54 0.37 7.43 1.32
C SER A 54 1.73 6.92 1.79
N TRP A 55 2.04 5.68 1.44
CA TRP A 55 3.30 5.06 1.86
C TRP A 55 4.17 4.75 0.66
N SER A 56 5.48 5.01 0.80
CA SER A 56 6.45 4.58 -0.20
C SER A 56 6.63 3.07 -0.13
N PRO A 57 6.85 2.39 -1.26
CA PRO A 57 7.09 0.94 -1.24
C PRO A 57 8.23 0.52 -0.34
N GLU A 58 9.24 1.40 -0.18
CA GLU A 58 10.40 1.14 0.68
C GLU A 58 10.04 1.10 2.16
N ASP A 59 8.95 1.75 2.53
CA ASP A 59 8.54 1.94 3.91
C ASP A 59 7.44 0.97 4.36
N CYS A 60 6.98 0.10 3.48
CA CYS A 60 5.92 -0.84 3.82
C CYS A 60 6.16 -2.20 3.17
N GLU A 61 5.45 -3.18 3.70
CA GLU A 61 5.49 -4.55 3.18
C GLU A 61 4.11 -5.18 3.32
N GLU A 62 3.87 -6.25 2.58
CA GLU A 62 2.63 -7.00 2.70
C GLU A 62 2.60 -7.72 4.04
N ALA A 63 1.52 -7.52 4.76
CA ALA A 63 1.37 -8.07 6.10
C ALA A 63 0.70 -9.43 6.10
#